data_dc984ca69138053e0a98e97de4c2003b
#
_entry.id   dc984ca69138053e0a98e97de4c2003b
#
_cell.length_a   1.000
_cell.length_b   1.000
_cell.length_c   1.000
_cell.angle_alpha   90.00
_cell.angle_beta   90.00
_cell.angle_gamma   90.00
#
_symmetry.space_group_name_H-M   'P 1'
#
loop_
_entity.id
_entity.type
_entity.pdbx_description
1 polymer ?
#
loop_
_entity_poly.entity_id
_entity_poly.type
_entity_poly.pdbx_seq_one_letter_code
_entity_poly.pdbx_strand_id
1 'polypeptide(L)'
;MIERKKNTQQATTNHWFFYASLSAIFASLTAILSKIGIENVESTLGTAIRTLVILVISWGIVIVQKKHTHLKTITPRNWLFLVLSGLATGFSWLCYYKALQSGPASIVVPIDKLSIVVTVIFSTAILHETMQKKAMIGLIFLVGGTLLLLV
;
A
#
# COMPACT_ATOMS: atom_id res chain seq x y z
N MET A 1 6.59 29.65 -22.35
CA MET A 1 7.29 28.73 -21.40
C MET A 1 6.35 28.11 -20.37
N ILE A 2 5.20 28.70 -20.09
CA ILE A 2 4.18 28.23 -19.10
C ILE A 2 3.29 27.12 -19.66
N GLU A 3 2.95 27.12 -20.95
CA GLU A 3 2.11 26.07 -21.56
C GLU A 3 2.80 24.71 -21.68
N ARG A 4 4.12 24.68 -21.87
CA ARG A 4 4.88 23.40 -21.95
C ARG A 4 4.91 22.67 -20.61
N LYS A 5 4.88 23.40 -19.48
CA LYS A 5 4.78 22.79 -18.14
C LYS A 5 3.40 22.20 -17.85
N LYS A 6 2.33 22.83 -18.34
CA LYS A 6 0.96 22.29 -18.15
C LYS A 6 0.73 20.97 -18.90
N ASN A 7 1.21 20.87 -20.15
CA ASN A 7 1.07 19.64 -20.93
C ASN A 7 1.90 18.48 -20.39
N THR A 8 3.08 18.74 -19.80
CA THR A 8 3.90 17.70 -19.19
C THR A 8 3.27 17.20 -17.89
N GLN A 9 2.61 18.07 -17.12
CA GLN A 9 1.87 17.65 -15.91
C GLN A 9 0.59 16.87 -16.23
N GLN A 10 -0.11 17.20 -17.30
CA GLN A 10 -1.30 16.44 -17.71
C GLN A 10 -0.97 15.04 -18.25
N ALA A 11 0.10 14.89 -19.00
CA ALA A 11 0.55 13.58 -19.48
C ALA A 11 1.02 12.66 -18.34
N THR A 12 1.68 13.21 -17.32
CA THR A 12 2.03 12.45 -16.10
C THR A 12 0.81 12.10 -15.26
N THR A 13 -0.24 12.90 -15.29
CA THR A 13 -1.45 12.70 -14.46
C THR A 13 -2.22 11.43 -14.86
N ASN A 14 -2.24 11.05 -16.12
CA ASN A 14 -2.97 9.85 -16.56
C ASN A 14 -2.22 8.55 -16.23
N HIS A 15 -0.90 8.56 -16.24
CA HIS A 15 -0.12 7.35 -15.95
C HIS A 15 -0.18 6.93 -14.48
N TRP A 16 -0.03 7.87 -13.52
CA TRP A 16 -0.10 7.50 -12.12
C TRP A 16 -1.50 7.03 -11.71
N PHE A 17 -2.56 7.64 -12.28
CA PHE A 17 -3.93 7.23 -12.02
C PHE A 17 -4.21 5.81 -12.52
N PHE A 18 -3.71 5.45 -13.71
CA PHE A 18 -3.81 4.10 -14.25
C PHE A 18 -3.13 3.07 -13.32
N TYR A 19 -1.90 3.33 -12.90
CA TYR A 19 -1.20 2.45 -11.97
C TYR A 19 -1.87 2.37 -10.60
N ALA A 20 -2.42 3.46 -10.10
CA ALA A 20 -3.17 3.48 -8.84
C ALA A 20 -4.46 2.65 -8.93
N SER A 21 -5.21 2.76 -10.04
CA SER A 21 -6.43 1.97 -10.27
C SER A 21 -6.10 0.48 -10.39
N LEU A 22 -5.06 0.15 -11.13
CA LEU A 22 -4.59 -1.24 -11.27
C LEU A 22 -4.15 -1.82 -9.91
N SER A 23 -3.43 -1.02 -9.12
CA SER A 23 -3.05 -1.40 -7.76
C SER A 23 -4.27 -1.66 -6.87
N ALA A 24 -5.33 -0.86 -6.97
CA ALA A 24 -6.56 -1.06 -6.20
C ALA A 24 -7.25 -2.40 -6.57
N ILE A 25 -7.28 -2.75 -7.86
CA ILE A 25 -7.83 -4.03 -8.32
C ILE A 25 -7.03 -5.21 -7.73
N PHE A 26 -5.70 -5.18 -7.83
CA PHE A 26 -4.86 -6.22 -7.26
C PHE A 26 -4.93 -6.26 -5.73
N ALA A 27 -5.10 -5.12 -5.06
CA ALA A 27 -5.28 -5.07 -3.62
C ALA A 27 -6.58 -5.74 -3.18
N SER A 28 -7.69 -5.53 -3.89
CA SER A 28 -8.97 -6.20 -3.61
C SER A 28 -8.89 -7.70 -3.85
N LEU A 29 -8.27 -8.11 -4.95
CA LEU A 29 -8.03 -9.52 -5.25
C LEU A 29 -7.17 -10.18 -4.17
N THR A 30 -6.12 -9.50 -3.73
CA THR A 30 -5.27 -9.95 -2.62
C THR A 30 -6.07 -10.15 -1.34
N ALA A 31 -6.96 -9.23 -0.98
CA ALA A 31 -7.79 -9.33 0.23
C ALA A 31 -8.71 -10.57 0.18
N ILE A 32 -9.36 -10.81 -0.96
CA ILE A 32 -10.24 -11.96 -1.16
C ILE A 32 -9.45 -13.29 -1.10
N LEU A 33 -8.36 -13.39 -1.87
CA LEU A 33 -7.52 -14.58 -1.90
C LEU A 33 -6.89 -14.86 -0.53
N SER A 34 -6.48 -13.81 0.18
CA SER A 34 -5.96 -13.94 1.54
C SER A 34 -6.99 -14.48 2.50
N LYS A 35 -8.24 -14.01 2.43
CA LYS A 35 -9.33 -14.52 3.28
C LYS A 35 -9.58 -16.00 3.06
N ILE A 36 -9.63 -16.43 1.81
CA ILE A 36 -9.83 -17.85 1.46
C ILE A 36 -8.61 -18.68 1.89
N GLY A 37 -7.40 -18.19 1.59
CA GLY A 37 -6.16 -18.95 1.82
C GLY A 37 -5.78 -19.11 3.30
N ILE A 38 -6.31 -18.23 4.19
CA ILE A 38 -5.93 -18.24 5.61
C ILE A 38 -6.94 -18.96 6.51
N GLU A 39 -8.01 -19.49 5.95
CA GLU A 39 -9.13 -20.07 6.71
C GLU A 39 -8.70 -21.17 7.69
N ASN A 40 -7.75 -22.04 7.28
CA ASN A 40 -7.21 -23.13 8.10
C ASN A 40 -5.68 -23.08 8.27
N VAL A 41 -5.08 -21.92 8.04
CA VAL A 41 -3.62 -21.72 8.11
C VAL A 41 -3.33 -20.67 9.17
N GLU A 42 -2.34 -20.92 10.03
CA GLU A 42 -1.91 -19.94 11.02
C GLU A 42 -1.50 -18.62 10.34
N SER A 43 -1.91 -17.48 10.93
CA SER A 43 -1.68 -16.15 10.37
C SER A 43 -0.21 -15.86 10.06
N THR A 44 0.68 -16.32 10.94
CA THR A 44 2.14 -16.17 10.78
C THR A 44 2.65 -16.95 9.57
N LEU A 45 2.20 -18.19 9.42
CA LEU A 45 2.59 -19.07 8.31
C LEU A 45 2.05 -18.52 6.97
N GLY A 46 0.79 -18.09 6.95
CA GLY A 46 0.19 -17.45 5.77
C GLY A 46 0.96 -16.20 5.33
N THR A 47 1.35 -15.35 6.29
CA THR A 47 2.19 -14.17 6.02
C THR A 47 3.56 -14.57 5.48
N ALA A 48 4.20 -15.58 6.04
CA ALA A 48 5.53 -16.05 5.61
C ALA A 48 5.51 -16.59 4.17
N ILE A 49 4.55 -17.46 3.84
CA ILE A 49 4.40 -18.02 2.49
C ILE A 49 4.19 -16.90 1.47
N ARG A 50 3.28 -15.96 1.75
CA ARG A 50 3.02 -14.82 0.88
C ARG A 50 4.27 -13.95 0.67
N THR A 51 4.99 -13.65 1.75
CA THR A 51 6.20 -12.83 1.69
C THR A 51 7.28 -13.49 0.85
N LEU A 52 7.42 -14.82 0.96
CA LEU A 52 8.36 -15.59 0.13
C LEU A 52 8.01 -15.49 -1.36
N VAL A 53 6.73 -15.64 -1.73
CA VAL A 53 6.28 -15.49 -3.12
C VAL A 53 6.60 -14.07 -3.64
N ILE A 54 6.29 -13.04 -2.85
CA ILE A 54 6.59 -11.64 -3.23
C ILE A 54 8.09 -11.43 -3.42
N LEU A 55 8.91 -11.99 -2.52
CA LEU A 55 10.36 -11.90 -2.58
C LEU A 55 10.89 -12.52 -3.89
N VAL A 56 10.44 -13.72 -4.23
CA VAL A 56 10.86 -14.42 -5.46
C VAL A 56 10.48 -13.61 -6.71
N ILE A 57 9.23 -13.13 -6.78
CA ILE A 57 8.75 -12.32 -7.91
C ILE A 57 9.55 -11.02 -8.02
N SER A 58 9.74 -10.31 -6.92
CA SER A 58 10.45 -9.03 -6.90
C SER A 58 11.91 -9.18 -7.34
N TRP A 59 12.61 -10.20 -6.83
CA TRP A 59 13.97 -10.49 -7.26
C TRP A 59 14.04 -10.95 -8.72
N GLY A 60 13.08 -11.75 -9.18
CA GLY A 60 12.97 -12.14 -10.58
C GLY A 60 12.89 -10.91 -11.51
N ILE A 61 12.05 -9.94 -11.16
CA ILE A 61 11.92 -8.68 -11.92
C ILE A 61 13.24 -7.88 -11.91
N VAL A 62 13.90 -7.76 -10.75
CA VAL A 62 15.19 -7.05 -10.63
C VAL A 62 16.26 -7.69 -11.51
N ILE A 63 16.32 -9.02 -11.55
CA ILE A 63 17.30 -9.76 -12.35
C ILE A 63 17.01 -9.58 -13.84
N VAL A 64 15.75 -9.76 -14.27
CA VAL A 64 15.32 -9.59 -15.66
C VAL A 64 15.63 -8.17 -16.18
N GLN A 65 15.39 -7.16 -15.33
CA GLN A 65 15.68 -5.76 -15.67
C GLN A 65 17.16 -5.38 -15.53
N LYS A 66 18.03 -6.31 -15.12
CA LYS A 66 19.46 -6.08 -14.87
C LYS A 66 19.75 -4.93 -13.91
N LYS A 67 18.80 -4.62 -13.02
CA LYS A 67 18.91 -3.50 -12.06
C LYS A 67 19.67 -3.84 -10.77
N HIS A 68 20.12 -5.08 -10.62
CA HIS A 68 20.92 -5.51 -9.46
C HIS A 68 22.23 -4.72 -9.30
N THR A 69 22.76 -4.16 -10.40
CA THR A 69 23.97 -3.32 -10.38
C THR A 69 23.77 -2.00 -9.61
N HIS A 70 22.54 -1.49 -9.56
CA HIS A 70 22.20 -0.25 -8.84
C HIS A 70 22.15 -0.42 -7.32
N LEU A 71 22.18 -1.65 -6.78
CA LEU A 71 22.22 -1.89 -5.34
C LEU A 71 23.43 -1.21 -4.66
N LYS A 72 24.56 -1.11 -5.36
CA LYS A 72 25.79 -0.48 -4.86
C LYS A 72 25.71 1.05 -4.77
N THR A 73 24.75 1.66 -5.44
CA THR A 73 24.57 3.13 -5.44
C THR A 73 23.55 3.62 -4.40
N ILE A 74 22.92 2.70 -3.66
CA ILE A 74 21.94 3.03 -2.62
C ILE A 74 22.70 3.59 -1.40
N THR A 75 22.32 4.79 -0.98
CA THR A 75 22.93 5.40 0.21
C THR A 75 22.53 4.66 1.49
N PRO A 76 23.38 4.63 2.54
CA PRO A 76 23.05 3.97 3.81
C PRO A 76 21.74 4.48 4.44
N ARG A 77 21.45 5.76 4.27
CA ARG A 77 20.20 6.36 4.74
C ARG A 77 18.98 5.73 4.06
N ASN A 78 19.03 5.53 2.75
CA ASN A 78 17.94 4.89 2.00
C ASN A 78 17.77 3.43 2.43
N TRP A 79 18.88 2.72 2.69
CA TRP A 79 18.83 1.36 3.21
C TRP A 79 18.10 1.30 4.55
N LEU A 80 18.42 2.21 5.48
CA LEU A 80 17.74 2.29 6.77
C LEU A 80 16.23 2.44 6.62
N PHE A 81 15.78 3.41 5.80
CA PHE A 81 14.36 3.63 5.58
C PHE A 81 13.65 2.46 4.89
N LEU A 82 14.30 1.81 3.92
CA LEU A 82 13.75 0.64 3.25
C LEU A 82 13.60 -0.55 4.22
N VAL A 83 14.59 -0.78 5.09
CA VAL A 83 14.51 -1.83 6.11
C VAL A 83 13.42 -1.53 7.12
N LEU A 84 13.33 -0.31 7.64
CA LEU A 84 12.26 0.10 8.56
C LEU A 84 10.88 -0.04 7.92
N SER A 85 10.73 0.34 6.66
CA SER A 85 9.50 0.17 5.90
C SER A 85 9.14 -1.32 5.73
N GLY A 86 10.13 -2.16 5.46
CA GLY A 86 9.93 -3.61 5.37
C GLY A 86 9.46 -4.22 6.68
N LEU A 87 10.07 -3.82 7.81
CA LEU A 87 9.64 -4.26 9.14
C LEU A 87 8.20 -3.82 9.44
N ALA A 88 7.89 -2.53 9.21
CA ALA A 88 6.53 -2.01 9.40
C ALA A 88 5.50 -2.75 8.55
N THR A 89 5.84 -3.05 7.30
CA THR A 89 4.99 -3.85 6.41
C THR A 89 4.77 -5.26 6.96
N GLY A 90 5.83 -5.92 7.43
CA GLY A 90 5.74 -7.26 8.02
C GLY A 90 4.79 -7.30 9.22
N PHE A 91 4.95 -6.39 10.17
CA PHE A 91 4.04 -6.28 11.32
C PHE A 91 2.61 -5.95 10.91
N SER A 92 2.42 -5.03 9.97
CA SER A 92 1.09 -4.69 9.45
C SER A 92 0.39 -5.91 8.87
N TRP A 93 1.08 -6.73 8.07
CA TRP A 93 0.51 -7.93 7.48
C TRP A 93 0.20 -9.02 8.50
N LEU A 94 1.03 -9.21 9.52
CA LEU A 94 0.74 -10.13 10.61
C LEU A 94 -0.56 -9.76 11.33
N CYS A 95 -0.73 -8.48 11.67
CA CYS A 95 -1.96 -7.97 12.27
C CYS A 95 -3.16 -8.11 11.34
N TYR A 96 -2.99 -7.79 10.06
CA TYR A 96 -4.05 -7.87 9.05
C TYR A 96 -4.53 -9.32 8.84
N TYR A 97 -3.62 -10.27 8.73
CA TYR A 97 -4.00 -11.69 8.61
C TYR A 97 -4.70 -12.20 9.86
N LYS A 98 -4.24 -11.79 11.04
CA LYS A 98 -4.91 -12.15 12.28
C LYS A 98 -6.33 -11.58 12.35
N ALA A 99 -6.51 -10.33 11.92
CA ALA A 99 -7.83 -9.71 11.83
C ALA A 99 -8.74 -10.41 10.83
N LEU A 100 -8.22 -10.82 9.65
CA LEU A 100 -8.98 -11.57 8.66
C LEU A 100 -9.41 -12.96 9.14
N GLN A 101 -8.65 -13.60 10.02
CA GLN A 101 -9.05 -14.87 10.65
C GLN A 101 -10.21 -14.66 11.61
N SER A 102 -10.19 -13.58 12.38
CA SER A 102 -11.15 -13.33 13.46
C SER A 102 -12.42 -12.59 13.00
N GLY A 103 -12.38 -11.93 11.83
CA GLY A 103 -13.47 -11.08 11.36
C GLY A 103 -13.81 -11.27 9.87
N PRO A 104 -14.97 -10.75 9.43
CA PRO A 104 -15.36 -10.75 8.04
C PRO A 104 -14.50 -9.76 7.23
N ALA A 105 -14.08 -10.17 6.03
CA ALA A 105 -13.25 -9.34 5.15
C ALA A 105 -13.93 -8.01 4.79
N SER A 106 -15.27 -7.99 4.70
CA SER A 106 -16.05 -6.80 4.41
C SER A 106 -15.90 -5.67 5.45
N ILE A 107 -15.52 -6.02 6.67
CA ILE A 107 -15.26 -5.06 7.78
C ILE A 107 -13.75 -4.82 7.93
N VAL A 108 -12.96 -5.88 7.94
CA VAL A 108 -11.51 -5.78 8.16
C VAL A 108 -10.81 -4.94 7.08
N VAL A 109 -11.18 -5.14 5.81
CA VAL A 109 -10.55 -4.41 4.70
C VAL A 109 -10.80 -2.89 4.75
N PRO A 110 -12.04 -2.39 4.97
CA PRO A 110 -12.27 -0.96 5.15
C PRO A 110 -11.54 -0.37 6.36
N ILE A 111 -11.49 -1.09 7.50
CA ILE A 111 -10.77 -0.63 8.69
C ILE A 111 -9.27 -0.48 8.41
N ASP A 112 -8.66 -1.43 7.71
CA ASP A 112 -7.25 -1.34 7.30
C ASP A 112 -6.99 -0.07 6.47
N LYS A 113 -7.96 0.36 5.66
CA LYS A 113 -7.86 1.59 4.87
C LYS A 113 -7.91 2.88 5.70
N LEU A 114 -8.27 2.84 6.97
CA LEU A 114 -8.14 3.98 7.87
C LEU A 114 -6.66 4.40 8.08
N SER A 115 -5.71 3.52 7.77
CA SER A 115 -4.28 3.85 7.71
C SER A 115 -3.99 5.05 6.79
N ILE A 116 -4.86 5.32 5.81
CA ILE A 116 -4.74 6.48 4.92
C ILE A 116 -4.85 7.80 5.71
N VAL A 117 -5.63 7.83 6.79
CA VAL A 117 -5.76 9.01 7.66
C VAL A 117 -4.41 9.32 8.31
N VAL A 118 -3.76 8.29 8.86
CA VAL A 118 -2.44 8.44 9.47
C VAL A 118 -1.41 8.88 8.43
N THR A 119 -1.45 8.30 7.24
CA THR A 119 -0.57 8.68 6.12
C THR A 119 -0.75 10.15 5.75
N VAL A 120 -2.00 10.62 5.65
CA VAL A 120 -2.30 12.01 5.30
C VAL A 120 -1.83 12.98 6.40
N ILE A 121 -2.07 12.67 7.67
CA ILE A 121 -1.57 13.48 8.79
C ILE A 121 -0.05 13.58 8.72
N PHE A 122 0.64 12.47 8.51
CA PHE A 122 2.10 12.42 8.43
C PHE A 122 2.63 13.18 7.20
N SER A 123 2.00 13.02 6.03
CA SER A 123 2.36 13.72 4.80
C SER A 123 2.25 15.24 4.97
N THR A 124 1.15 15.68 5.61
CA THR A 124 0.93 17.13 5.85
C THR A 124 1.87 17.68 6.91
N ALA A 125 2.09 16.94 8.02
CA ALA A 125 2.87 17.43 9.16
C ALA A 125 4.39 17.37 8.92
N ILE A 126 4.89 16.32 8.24
CA ILE A 126 6.34 16.06 8.10
C ILE A 126 6.83 16.39 6.70
N LEU A 127 6.08 16.01 5.66
CA LEU A 127 6.48 16.33 4.28
C LEU A 127 6.00 17.70 3.81
N HIS A 128 5.18 18.40 4.62
CA HIS A 128 4.59 19.70 4.29
C HIS A 128 3.81 19.70 2.95
N GLU A 129 3.23 18.56 2.60
CA GLU A 129 2.41 18.43 1.40
C GLU A 129 1.05 19.09 1.64
N THR A 130 0.61 19.92 0.68
CA THR A 130 -0.69 20.57 0.75
C THR A 130 -1.78 19.67 0.20
N MET A 131 -2.73 19.28 1.02
CA MET A 131 -3.91 18.56 0.56
C MET A 131 -4.89 19.45 -0.19
N GLN A 132 -5.37 18.97 -1.32
CA GLN A 132 -6.48 19.60 -2.01
C GLN A 132 -7.77 19.44 -1.18
N LYS A 133 -8.61 20.48 -1.12
CA LYS A 133 -9.91 20.47 -0.41
C LYS A 133 -10.80 19.30 -0.83
N LYS A 134 -10.78 18.90 -2.11
CA LYS A 134 -11.50 17.75 -2.63
C LYS A 134 -11.03 16.41 -2.02
N ALA A 135 -9.73 16.26 -1.81
CA ALA A 135 -9.16 15.06 -1.20
C ALA A 135 -9.53 14.96 0.30
N MET A 136 -9.60 16.09 1.00
CA MET A 136 -10.06 16.13 2.39
C MET A 136 -11.53 15.69 2.53
N ILE A 137 -12.40 16.15 1.64
CA ILE A 137 -13.81 15.72 1.61
C ILE A 137 -13.89 14.20 1.36
N GLY A 138 -13.14 13.68 0.38
CA GLY A 138 -13.08 12.23 0.12
C GLY A 138 -12.61 11.42 1.33
N LEU A 139 -11.62 11.94 2.08
CA LEU A 139 -11.13 11.31 3.30
C LEU A 139 -12.22 11.24 4.40
N ILE A 140 -13.00 12.32 4.58
CA ILE A 140 -14.11 12.36 5.53
C ILE A 140 -15.18 11.33 5.17
N PHE A 141 -15.54 11.22 3.88
CA PHE A 141 -16.49 10.20 3.41
C PHE A 141 -15.96 8.78 3.61
N LEU A 142 -14.67 8.55 3.37
CA LEU A 142 -14.04 7.24 3.60
C LEU A 142 -14.11 6.86 5.08
N VAL A 143 -13.71 7.76 5.97
CA VAL A 143 -13.74 7.52 7.42
C VAL A 143 -15.17 7.31 7.90
N GLY A 144 -16.09 8.21 7.52
CA GLY A 144 -17.50 8.11 7.91
C GLY A 144 -18.15 6.81 7.41
N GLY A 145 -17.92 6.43 6.15
CA GLY A 145 -18.42 5.17 5.60
C GLY A 145 -17.83 3.94 6.29
N THR A 146 -16.53 3.97 6.64
CA THR A 146 -15.91 2.88 7.38
C THR A 146 -16.48 2.73 8.78
N LEU A 147 -16.73 3.84 9.47
CA LEU A 147 -17.35 3.83 10.81
C LEU A 147 -18.80 3.34 10.77
N LEU A 148 -19.55 3.67 9.73
CA LEU A 148 -20.91 3.16 9.52
C LEU A 148 -20.97 1.65 9.31
N LEU A 149 -19.90 1.03 8.81
CA LEU A 149 -19.81 -0.43 8.68
C LEU A 149 -19.60 -1.15 10.00
N LEU A 150 -19.27 -0.41 11.08
CA LEU A 150 -19.04 -0.97 12.42
C LEU A 150 -20.31 -0.96 13.28
N VAL A 151 -21.33 -0.20 12.86
CA VAL A 151 -22.63 -0.07 13.55
C VAL A 151 -23.67 -0.94 12.88
#